data_3b06dae99317f425b67369537f5c7619
#
_entry.id   3b06dae99317f425b67369537f5c7619
#
_cell.length_a   1.000
_cell.length_b   1.000
_cell.length_c   1.000
_cell.angle_alpha   90.00
_cell.angle_beta   90.00
_cell.angle_gamma   90.00
#
_symmetry.space_group_name_H-M   'P 1'
#
loop_
_entity.id
_entity.type
_entity.pdbx_description
1 polymer ?
#
loop_
_entity_poly.entity_id
_entity_poly.type
_entity_poly.pdbx_seq_one_letter_code
_entity_poly.pdbx_strand_id
1 'polypeptide(L)'
;GTCALEGRTIHVPDLEAAAEQFPRGRQMALKQGYRSAIFAPLLRGGAALGTIAVFRRTLGAFNDKDVALLNTFADQAVIAIENVRLFNETREALEQQTATAEILRVISGSVTDTQPVFDAIVQSCRRLLVCDSAFVMRCDGSTYSAVAAATPEGLLEDLPSGLPIDPGANFP
;
A
#
# COMPACT_ATOMS: atom_id res chain seq x y z
N GLY A 1 -8.60 -17.55 -8.48
CA GLY A 1 -8.96 -18.62 -9.42
C GLY A 1 -8.24 -19.92 -9.07
N THR A 2 -8.65 -21.03 -9.67
CA THR A 2 -8.17 -22.39 -9.38
C THR A 2 -6.64 -22.52 -9.40
N CYS A 3 -5.97 -21.94 -10.38
CA CYS A 3 -4.51 -21.91 -10.49
C CYS A 3 -3.83 -21.35 -9.22
N ALA A 4 -4.32 -20.23 -8.69
CA ALA A 4 -3.78 -19.64 -7.47
C ALA A 4 -4.09 -20.47 -6.22
N LEU A 5 -5.25 -21.12 -6.17
CA LEU A 5 -5.64 -21.98 -5.04
C LEU A 5 -4.84 -23.28 -5.00
N GLU A 6 -4.59 -23.88 -6.17
CA GLU A 6 -3.87 -25.14 -6.28
C GLU A 6 -2.34 -24.96 -6.32
N GLY A 7 -1.86 -23.74 -6.51
CA GLY A 7 -0.43 -23.43 -6.59
C GLY A 7 0.29 -24.10 -7.76
N ARG A 8 -0.43 -24.45 -8.82
CA ARG A 8 0.12 -25.12 -10.00
C ARG A 8 -0.36 -24.50 -11.29
N THR A 9 0.44 -24.63 -12.34
CA THR A 9 0.08 -24.21 -13.68
C THR A 9 -1.10 -25.03 -14.20
N ILE A 10 -2.13 -24.33 -14.71
CA ILE A 10 -3.32 -24.92 -15.29
C ILE A 10 -3.34 -24.63 -16.78
N HIS A 11 -3.56 -25.66 -17.56
CA HIS A 11 -3.61 -25.62 -19.00
C HIS A 11 -5.02 -25.99 -19.49
N VAL A 12 -5.62 -25.14 -20.31
CA VAL A 12 -6.96 -25.33 -20.87
C VAL A 12 -6.85 -25.31 -22.40
N PRO A 13 -6.73 -26.46 -23.04
CA PRO A 13 -6.55 -26.55 -24.50
C PRO A 13 -7.81 -26.20 -25.30
N ASP A 14 -8.98 -26.29 -24.67
CA ASP A 14 -10.26 -25.86 -25.23
C ASP A 14 -11.12 -25.22 -24.15
N LEU A 15 -11.29 -23.89 -24.25
CA LEU A 15 -12.10 -23.09 -23.31
C LEU A 15 -13.61 -23.40 -23.47
N GLU A 16 -14.08 -23.83 -24.62
CA GLU A 16 -15.48 -24.21 -24.79
C GLU A 16 -15.78 -25.53 -24.08
N ALA A 17 -14.92 -26.53 -24.22
CA ALA A 17 -15.05 -27.81 -23.55
C ALA A 17 -14.90 -27.72 -22.02
N ALA A 18 -14.12 -26.75 -21.52
CA ALA A 18 -13.87 -26.55 -20.09
C ALA A 18 -14.97 -25.71 -19.38
N ALA A 19 -16.19 -25.64 -19.90
CA ALA A 19 -17.28 -24.78 -19.44
C ALA A 19 -17.63 -24.98 -17.95
N GLU A 20 -17.64 -26.23 -17.48
CA GLU A 20 -18.01 -26.56 -16.10
C GLU A 20 -16.91 -26.19 -15.09
N GLN A 21 -15.64 -26.29 -15.49
CA GLN A 21 -14.50 -26.02 -14.61
C GLN A 21 -14.21 -24.51 -14.44
N PHE A 22 -14.47 -23.71 -15.48
CA PHE A 22 -14.10 -22.29 -15.50
C PHE A 22 -15.22 -21.38 -16.04
N PRO A 23 -16.42 -21.36 -15.47
CA PRO A 23 -17.59 -20.72 -16.07
C PRO A 23 -17.44 -19.21 -16.32
N ARG A 24 -16.85 -18.47 -15.38
CA ARG A 24 -16.67 -17.00 -15.49
C ARG A 24 -15.53 -16.63 -16.44
N GLY A 25 -14.37 -17.28 -16.29
CA GLY A 25 -13.19 -17.04 -17.14
C GLY A 25 -13.44 -17.41 -18.60
N ARG A 26 -14.17 -18.50 -18.83
CA ARG A 26 -14.60 -18.95 -20.17
C ARG A 26 -15.44 -17.88 -20.88
N GLN A 27 -16.48 -17.37 -20.22
CA GLN A 27 -17.39 -16.41 -20.85
C GLN A 27 -16.67 -15.13 -21.30
N MET A 28 -15.74 -14.64 -20.49
CA MET A 28 -14.91 -13.47 -20.81
C MET A 28 -13.97 -13.78 -21.99
N ALA A 29 -13.29 -14.93 -21.95
CA ALA A 29 -12.33 -15.31 -22.95
C ALA A 29 -12.98 -15.54 -24.33
N LEU A 30 -14.12 -16.22 -24.38
CA LEU A 30 -14.85 -16.48 -25.60
C LEU A 30 -15.43 -15.21 -26.24
N LYS A 31 -15.87 -14.24 -25.45
CA LYS A 31 -16.28 -12.90 -25.98
C LYS A 31 -15.15 -12.18 -26.70
N GLN A 32 -13.89 -12.45 -26.33
CA GLN A 32 -12.69 -11.91 -26.98
C GLN A 32 -12.14 -12.80 -28.10
N GLY A 33 -12.81 -13.92 -28.38
CA GLY A 33 -12.42 -14.89 -29.41
C GLY A 33 -11.27 -15.82 -29.02
N TYR A 34 -10.97 -15.95 -27.74
CA TYR A 34 -9.95 -16.90 -27.26
C TYR A 34 -10.50 -18.33 -27.20
N ARG A 35 -9.66 -19.30 -27.57
CA ARG A 35 -10.03 -20.72 -27.67
C ARG A 35 -9.22 -21.60 -26.72
N SER A 36 -8.00 -21.26 -26.38
CA SER A 36 -7.17 -21.95 -25.40
C SER A 36 -6.47 -21.00 -24.44
N ALA A 37 -6.10 -21.47 -23.25
CA ALA A 37 -5.44 -20.69 -22.23
C ALA A 37 -4.48 -21.52 -21.40
N ILE A 38 -3.48 -20.85 -20.81
CA ILE A 38 -2.60 -21.38 -19.78
C ILE A 38 -2.47 -20.33 -18.66
N PHE A 39 -2.46 -20.80 -17.41
CA PHE A 39 -2.37 -19.97 -16.22
C PHE A 39 -1.21 -20.46 -15.35
N ALA A 40 -0.26 -19.60 -15.03
CA ALA A 40 0.82 -19.87 -14.08
C ALA A 40 0.62 -19.07 -12.80
N PRO A 41 0.72 -19.67 -11.60
CA PRO A 41 0.58 -18.93 -10.35
C PRO A 41 1.83 -18.13 -10.06
N LEU A 42 1.65 -16.94 -9.46
CA LEU A 42 2.73 -16.13 -8.88
C LEU A 42 2.86 -16.55 -7.41
N LEU A 43 3.81 -17.42 -7.10
CA LEU A 43 3.93 -18.01 -5.76
C LEU A 43 5.07 -17.37 -4.96
N ARG A 44 4.78 -17.00 -3.72
CA ARG A 44 5.77 -16.57 -2.74
C ARG A 44 5.62 -17.43 -1.49
N GLY A 45 6.67 -18.23 -1.15
CA GLY A 45 6.64 -19.08 0.04
C GLY A 45 5.42 -20.02 0.10
N GLY A 46 4.90 -20.45 -1.04
CA GLY A 46 3.71 -21.29 -1.14
C GLY A 46 2.37 -20.53 -1.18
N ALA A 47 2.37 -19.21 -0.93
CA ALA A 47 1.19 -18.37 -1.06
C ALA A 47 1.11 -17.73 -2.45
N ALA A 48 -0.09 -17.70 -3.04
CA ALA A 48 -0.30 -17.10 -4.35
C ALA A 48 -0.51 -15.58 -4.22
N LEU A 49 0.37 -14.79 -4.85
CA LEU A 49 0.23 -13.35 -5.02
C LEU A 49 -0.70 -12.99 -6.18
N GLY A 50 -0.80 -13.89 -7.18
CA GLY A 50 -1.57 -13.66 -8.38
C GLY A 50 -1.42 -14.79 -9.39
N THR A 51 -1.72 -14.48 -10.65
CA THR A 51 -1.65 -15.44 -11.76
C THR A 51 -1.27 -14.71 -13.04
N ILE A 52 -0.36 -15.27 -13.83
CA ILE A 52 -0.16 -14.88 -15.23
C ILE A 52 -1.06 -15.76 -16.10
N ALA A 53 -1.80 -15.16 -17.02
CA ALA A 53 -2.66 -15.86 -17.97
C ALA A 53 -2.24 -15.53 -19.41
N VAL A 54 -2.12 -16.56 -20.23
CA VAL A 54 -1.85 -16.45 -21.67
C VAL A 54 -2.97 -17.14 -22.44
N PHE A 55 -3.47 -16.45 -23.46
CA PHE A 55 -4.58 -16.92 -24.28
C PHE A 55 -4.19 -17.02 -25.74
N ARG A 56 -4.78 -17.98 -26.47
CA ARG A 56 -4.70 -18.12 -27.92
C ARG A 56 -6.08 -18.16 -28.54
N ARG A 57 -6.19 -17.66 -29.75
CA ARG A 57 -7.43 -17.74 -30.57
C ARG A 57 -7.56 -19.06 -31.31
N THR A 58 -6.56 -19.94 -31.23
CA THR A 58 -6.55 -21.26 -31.80
C THR A 58 -6.81 -22.31 -30.73
N LEU A 59 -7.42 -23.41 -31.10
CA LEU A 59 -7.50 -24.63 -30.27
C LEU A 59 -6.11 -25.24 -30.14
N GLY A 60 -5.90 -25.95 -29.06
CA GLY A 60 -4.73 -26.79 -28.87
C GLY A 60 -3.95 -26.51 -27.59
N ALA A 61 -3.11 -27.46 -27.26
CA ALA A 61 -2.25 -27.43 -26.11
C ALA A 61 -1.08 -26.46 -26.32
N PHE A 62 -0.70 -25.77 -25.24
CA PHE A 62 0.63 -25.18 -25.14
C PHE A 62 1.65 -26.32 -24.96
N ASN A 63 2.79 -26.25 -25.61
CA ASN A 63 3.81 -27.24 -25.45
C ASN A 63 4.61 -27.03 -24.14
N ASP A 64 5.43 -28.04 -23.78
CA ASP A 64 6.21 -28.02 -22.55
C ASP A 64 7.18 -26.80 -22.46
N LYS A 65 7.68 -26.32 -23.60
CA LYS A 65 8.54 -25.13 -23.67
C LYS A 65 7.75 -23.87 -23.34
N ASP A 66 6.51 -23.75 -23.84
CA ASP A 66 5.63 -22.63 -23.54
C ASP A 66 5.30 -22.62 -22.02
N VAL A 67 5.04 -23.80 -21.45
CA VAL A 67 4.77 -23.95 -20.01
C VAL A 67 5.97 -23.55 -19.17
N ALA A 68 7.17 -24.05 -19.52
CA ALA A 68 8.41 -23.74 -18.81
C ALA A 68 8.74 -22.23 -18.89
N LEU A 69 8.56 -21.64 -20.08
CA LEU A 69 8.78 -20.21 -20.28
C LEU A 69 7.81 -19.36 -19.44
N LEU A 70 6.53 -19.74 -19.40
CA LEU A 70 5.52 -19.02 -18.61
C LEU A 70 5.82 -19.11 -17.11
N ASN A 71 6.25 -20.28 -16.62
CA ASN A 71 6.67 -20.43 -15.23
C ASN A 71 7.89 -19.56 -14.91
N THR A 72 8.87 -19.48 -15.82
CA THR A 72 10.02 -18.58 -15.66
C THR A 72 9.56 -17.11 -15.55
N PHE A 73 8.61 -16.68 -16.38
CA PHE A 73 8.07 -15.33 -16.26
C PHE A 73 7.28 -15.12 -14.96
N ALA A 74 6.56 -16.14 -14.48
CA ALA A 74 5.89 -16.08 -13.20
C ALA A 74 6.87 -15.88 -12.04
N ASP A 75 7.98 -16.61 -12.03
CA ASP A 75 9.05 -16.47 -11.04
C ASP A 75 9.69 -15.06 -11.10
N GLN A 76 9.98 -14.57 -12.29
CA GLN A 76 10.53 -13.21 -12.47
C GLN A 76 9.55 -12.12 -12.01
N ALA A 77 8.26 -12.31 -12.27
CA ALA A 77 7.23 -11.38 -11.81
C ALA A 77 7.13 -11.35 -10.28
N VAL A 78 7.25 -12.49 -9.60
CA VAL A 78 7.29 -12.56 -8.14
C VAL A 78 8.49 -11.78 -7.59
N ILE A 79 9.68 -11.98 -8.17
CA ILE A 79 10.89 -11.24 -7.77
C ILE A 79 10.70 -9.72 -7.95
N ALA A 80 10.13 -9.30 -9.08
CA ALA A 80 9.88 -7.88 -9.33
C ALA A 80 8.88 -7.27 -8.34
N ILE A 81 7.78 -7.96 -8.04
CA ILE A 81 6.78 -7.54 -7.05
C ILE A 81 7.42 -7.41 -5.67
N GLU A 82 8.23 -8.39 -5.24
CA GLU A 82 8.92 -8.35 -3.97
C GLU A 82 9.93 -7.20 -3.88
N ASN A 83 10.69 -6.96 -4.94
CA ASN A 83 11.65 -5.86 -4.97
C ASN A 83 10.95 -4.51 -4.78
N VAL A 84 9.83 -4.27 -5.46
CA VAL A 84 9.05 -3.03 -5.31
C VAL A 84 8.47 -2.92 -3.89
N ARG A 85 7.96 -4.01 -3.32
CA ARG A 85 7.44 -4.03 -1.95
C ARG A 85 8.54 -3.66 -0.93
N LEU A 86 9.69 -4.36 -0.99
CA LEU A 86 10.82 -4.11 -0.09
C LEU A 86 11.36 -2.68 -0.24
N PHE A 87 11.43 -2.17 -1.46
CA PHE A 87 11.85 -0.79 -1.70
C PHE A 87 10.91 0.21 -1.02
N ASN A 88 9.59 0.03 -1.16
CA ASN A 88 8.61 0.90 -0.54
C ASN A 88 8.67 0.82 0.99
N GLU A 89 8.75 -0.38 1.58
CA GLU A 89 8.88 -0.57 3.02
C GLU A 89 10.15 0.09 3.58
N THR A 90 11.28 -0.05 2.87
CA THR A 90 12.55 0.57 3.26
C THR A 90 12.45 2.09 3.21
N ARG A 91 11.81 2.64 2.17
CA ARG A 91 11.61 4.08 2.03
C ARG A 91 10.74 4.64 3.15
N GLU A 92 9.60 3.99 3.45
CA GLU A 92 8.71 4.39 4.53
C GLU A 92 9.42 4.35 5.90
N ALA A 93 10.19 3.29 6.18
CA ALA A 93 10.96 3.18 7.41
C ALA A 93 12.03 4.29 7.53
N LEU A 94 12.71 4.62 6.42
CA LEU A 94 13.70 5.70 6.39
C LEU A 94 13.05 7.07 6.63
N GLU A 95 11.90 7.35 6.02
CA GLU A 95 11.15 8.59 6.21
C GLU A 95 10.72 8.76 7.68
N GLN A 96 10.23 7.69 8.32
CA GLN A 96 9.87 7.71 9.75
C GLN A 96 11.10 7.92 10.64
N GLN A 97 12.21 7.24 10.35
CA GLN A 97 13.44 7.38 11.11
C GLN A 97 14.02 8.80 10.99
N THR A 98 14.00 9.38 9.79
CA THR A 98 14.47 10.74 9.55
C THR A 98 13.63 11.76 10.32
N ALA A 99 12.29 11.65 10.27
CA ALA A 99 11.41 12.54 11.02
C ALA A 99 11.65 12.45 12.53
N THR A 100 11.82 11.24 13.06
CA THR A 100 12.12 11.05 14.49
C THR A 100 13.47 11.68 14.87
N ALA A 101 14.50 11.52 14.04
CA ALA A 101 15.81 12.11 14.28
C ALA A 101 15.79 13.65 14.22
N GLU A 102 15.00 14.25 13.32
CA GLU A 102 14.79 15.70 13.26
C GLU A 102 14.17 16.22 14.56
N ILE A 103 13.11 15.57 15.06
CA ILE A 103 12.47 15.94 16.33
C ILE A 103 13.47 15.83 17.49
N LEU A 104 14.20 14.72 17.59
CA LEU A 104 15.19 14.53 18.65
C LEU A 104 16.31 15.59 18.60
N ARG A 105 16.74 16.00 17.41
CA ARG A 105 17.74 17.05 17.23
C ARG A 105 17.22 18.40 17.75
N VAL A 106 15.95 18.72 17.46
CA VAL A 106 15.31 19.95 17.94
C VAL A 106 15.19 19.93 19.47
N ILE A 107 14.72 18.80 20.04
CA ILE A 107 14.64 18.63 21.51
C ILE A 107 16.01 18.82 22.18
N SER A 108 17.06 18.20 21.61
CA SER A 108 18.42 18.27 22.16
C SER A 108 19.06 19.65 22.05
N GLY A 109 18.61 20.48 21.09
CA GLY A 109 19.10 21.84 20.86
C GLY A 109 18.35 22.93 21.62
N SER A 110 17.17 22.62 22.17
CA SER A 110 16.28 23.60 22.82
C SER A 110 16.14 23.30 24.30
N VAL A 111 17.10 23.76 25.11
CA VAL A 111 17.08 23.53 26.56
C VAL A 111 16.08 24.45 27.28
N THR A 112 15.66 25.56 26.69
CA THR A 112 14.84 26.62 27.34
C THR A 112 13.56 26.98 26.58
N ASP A 113 13.41 26.59 25.30
CA ASP A 113 12.24 26.90 24.49
C ASP A 113 11.65 25.60 23.87
N THR A 114 10.38 25.36 24.18
CA THR A 114 9.66 24.18 23.67
C THR A 114 8.99 24.42 22.31
N GLN A 115 8.89 25.68 21.86
CA GLN A 115 8.20 26.03 20.62
C GLN A 115 8.78 25.31 19.39
N PRO A 116 10.11 25.30 19.15
CA PRO A 116 10.68 24.61 18.00
C PRO A 116 10.38 23.10 17.98
N VAL A 117 10.19 22.49 19.15
CA VAL A 117 9.81 21.07 19.27
C VAL A 117 8.38 20.86 18.80
N PHE A 118 7.45 21.70 19.25
CA PHE A 118 6.05 21.60 18.84
C PHE A 118 5.88 21.86 17.34
N ASP A 119 6.59 22.82 16.79
CA ASP A 119 6.60 23.13 15.36
C ASP A 119 7.10 21.96 14.51
N ALA A 120 8.19 21.32 14.94
CA ALA A 120 8.73 20.13 14.28
C ALA A 120 7.76 18.94 14.34
N ILE A 121 7.05 18.78 15.46
CA ILE A 121 6.05 17.70 15.63
C ILE A 121 4.89 17.90 14.64
N VAL A 122 4.25 19.09 14.59
CA VAL A 122 3.10 19.32 13.72
C VAL A 122 3.46 19.19 12.23
N GLN A 123 4.64 19.66 11.84
CA GLN A 123 5.13 19.51 10.47
C GLN A 123 5.37 18.03 10.11
N SER A 124 5.98 17.27 11.03
CA SER A 124 6.22 15.84 10.82
C SER A 124 4.92 15.03 10.76
N CYS A 125 3.96 15.33 11.66
CA CYS A 125 2.63 14.71 11.62
C CYS A 125 1.95 14.97 10.28
N ARG A 126 1.93 16.20 9.79
CA ARG A 126 1.31 16.55 8.52
C ARG A 126 1.94 15.80 7.34
N ARG A 127 3.27 15.71 7.33
CA ARG A 127 4.02 15.03 6.27
C ARG A 127 3.81 13.51 6.28
N LEU A 128 3.91 12.88 7.47
CA LEU A 128 3.87 11.41 7.59
C LEU A 128 2.45 10.85 7.54
N LEU A 129 1.46 11.58 8.08
CA LEU A 129 0.06 11.15 8.09
C LEU A 129 -0.73 11.63 6.87
N VAL A 130 -0.09 12.41 5.97
CA VAL A 130 -0.70 12.95 4.75
C VAL A 130 -2.05 13.63 5.08
N CYS A 131 -2.05 14.52 6.09
CA CYS A 131 -3.24 15.24 6.53
C CYS A 131 -3.16 16.73 6.16
N ASP A 132 -4.32 17.39 6.07
CA ASP A 132 -4.41 18.81 5.71
C ASP A 132 -3.89 19.72 6.84
N SER A 133 -4.10 19.32 8.10
CA SER A 133 -3.66 20.10 9.25
C SER A 133 -3.28 19.21 10.43
N ALA A 134 -2.35 19.72 11.25
CA ALA A 134 -1.95 19.10 12.50
C ALA A 134 -1.79 20.17 13.57
N PHE A 135 -2.23 19.89 14.80
CA PHE A 135 -2.19 20.78 15.94
C PHE A 135 -1.56 20.10 17.15
N VAL A 136 -0.81 20.86 17.94
CA VAL A 136 -0.48 20.49 19.32
C VAL A 136 -1.28 21.38 20.26
N MET A 137 -2.12 20.77 21.09
CA MET A 137 -2.96 21.42 22.04
C MET A 137 -2.40 21.20 23.46
N ARG A 138 -2.26 22.28 24.23
CA ARG A 138 -1.92 22.23 25.65
C ARG A 138 -3.16 22.42 26.49
N CYS A 139 -3.34 21.59 27.49
CA CYS A 139 -4.43 21.67 28.47
C CYS A 139 -3.89 22.21 29.80
N ASP A 140 -4.57 23.17 30.41
CA ASP A 140 -4.25 23.68 31.75
C ASP A 140 -5.22 23.19 32.84
N GLY A 141 -6.05 22.17 32.53
CA GLY A 141 -7.03 21.59 33.41
C GLY A 141 -8.45 22.14 33.23
N SER A 142 -8.62 23.32 32.63
CA SER A 142 -9.92 23.95 32.38
C SER A 142 -10.09 24.41 30.93
N THR A 143 -9.02 24.68 30.25
CA THR A 143 -9.01 25.17 28.87
C THR A 143 -7.96 24.45 28.00
N TYR A 144 -8.22 24.45 26.70
CA TYR A 144 -7.24 24.10 25.67
C TYR A 144 -6.69 25.35 25.00
N SER A 145 -5.40 25.31 24.67
CA SER A 145 -4.76 26.30 23.82
C SER A 145 -3.86 25.62 22.83
N ALA A 146 -4.00 25.96 21.55
CA ALA A 146 -3.07 25.46 20.55
C ALA A 146 -1.70 26.10 20.79
N VAL A 147 -0.65 25.30 20.81
CA VAL A 147 0.73 25.75 20.98
C VAL A 147 1.55 25.62 19.70
N ALA A 148 1.11 24.81 18.76
CA ALA A 148 1.62 24.77 17.39
C ALA A 148 0.54 24.24 16.45
N ALA A 149 0.56 24.70 15.20
CA ALA A 149 -0.30 24.19 14.13
C ALA A 149 0.40 24.29 12.78
N ALA A 150 0.20 23.30 11.93
CA ALA A 150 0.68 23.30 10.55
C ALA A 150 -0.46 23.01 9.57
N THR A 151 -0.49 23.78 8.46
CA THR A 151 -1.42 23.64 7.33
C THR A 151 -0.62 23.47 6.04
N PRO A 152 -1.27 23.27 4.87
CA PRO A 152 -0.59 23.26 3.58
C PRO A 152 0.22 24.55 3.30
N GLU A 153 -0.21 25.68 3.85
CA GLU A 153 0.43 26.99 3.69
C GLU A 153 1.65 27.17 4.60
N GLY A 154 1.79 26.35 5.65
CA GLY A 154 2.90 26.41 6.61
C GLY A 154 2.44 26.36 8.07
N LEU A 155 3.32 26.84 8.97
CA LEU A 155 2.98 27.01 10.38
C LEU A 155 2.02 28.19 10.55
N LEU A 156 1.02 28.02 11.43
CA LEU A 156 0.10 29.11 11.78
C LEU A 156 0.69 29.96 12.91
N GLU A 157 0.66 31.30 12.73
CA GLU A 157 1.09 32.26 13.74
C GLU A 157 -0.03 32.62 14.72
N ASP A 158 -1.29 32.67 14.24
CA ASP A 158 -2.47 32.96 15.06
C ASP A 158 -3.16 31.68 15.49
N LEU A 159 -2.93 31.28 16.73
CA LEU A 159 -3.38 30.01 17.28
C LEU A 159 -4.55 30.21 18.25
N PRO A 160 -5.60 29.37 18.17
CA PRO A 160 -6.72 29.43 19.11
C PRO A 160 -6.26 29.10 20.53
N SER A 161 -6.72 29.92 21.48
CA SER A 161 -6.37 29.79 22.89
C SER A 161 -7.60 29.94 23.80
N GLY A 162 -7.52 29.36 25.00
CA GLY A 162 -8.55 29.51 26.02
C GLY A 162 -9.88 28.83 25.69
N LEU A 163 -9.87 27.78 24.83
CA LEU A 163 -11.06 27.01 24.52
C LEU A 163 -11.48 26.18 25.74
N PRO A 164 -12.76 26.27 26.22
CA PRO A 164 -13.18 25.53 27.39
C PRO A 164 -13.19 24.02 27.11
N ILE A 165 -12.81 23.25 28.12
CA ILE A 165 -12.93 21.79 28.07
C ILE A 165 -14.40 21.43 28.32
N ASP A 166 -15.06 20.84 27.32
CA ASP A 166 -16.40 20.29 27.45
C ASP A 166 -16.33 18.77 27.54
N PRO A 167 -16.53 18.16 28.74
CA PRO A 167 -16.51 16.70 28.90
C PRO A 167 -17.61 15.96 28.12
N GLY A 168 -18.63 16.67 27.64
CA GLY A 168 -19.73 16.12 26.83
C GLY A 168 -19.48 16.21 25.32
N ALA A 169 -18.47 16.96 24.87
CA ALA A 169 -18.12 17.06 23.47
C ALA A 169 -17.24 15.87 23.05
N ASN A 170 -17.55 15.28 21.90
CA ASN A 170 -16.71 14.23 21.29
C ASN A 170 -15.38 14.79 20.69
N PHE A 171 -15.14 16.07 20.87
CA PHE A 171 -13.95 16.78 20.43
C PHE A 171 -13.54 17.74 21.54
N PRO A 172 -12.23 17.86 21.82
CA PRO A 172 -11.72 18.77 22.85
C PRO A 172 -12.02 20.21 22.52
#